data_2ff8695e4ac25f99b04007f26ca5a8e2
#
_entry.id   2ff8695e4ac25f99b04007f26ca5a8e2
#
_cell.length_a   1.000
_cell.length_b   1.000
_cell.length_c   1.000
_cell.angle_alpha   90.00
_cell.angle_beta   90.00
_cell.angle_gamma   90.00
#
_symmetry.space_group_name_H-M   'P 1'
#
loop_
_entity.id
_entity.type
_entity.pdbx_description
1 polymer ?
#
loop_
_entity_poly.entity_id
_entity_poly.type
_entity_poly.pdbx_seq_one_letter_code
_entity_poly.pdbx_strand_id
1 'polypeptide(L)'
;VTTLATRFRSFDRPSQVLMVNQFSINVGFYMLMPYLASYLAGPLGLAAWAVGLVLGVRNFSQQGMFLLGGTLADRLGYKPLIVAGCLLRTAGFVLLAAVDSLPAVLVAAAATGFAGALFNPAVRAYLAADAGPRRVEAFAVFNVFYQAGILLGPLVGLALTAVDFRITALVAAAVFAALTVIQIRALPAQTVEPTATAGPRTSILDDWRTVVANRPFVLFAAAMIGSYVLSFQVYLALPLQAEVIAPDRASGTVLVTSLFAVSGLVAIAGQLRITSWCGNRWGTGHSLAVGMVIMAAAFVPVAVSSAAGTFWAVAAGALVLSAAILAVGTAAVFPFEMDTVVALSGNRLVATHYGFYNTVVGVGILLGNLGTGAVFGWAADAGREWLIWVLLTAIGAGCAAALFLLHRTGRLTAPPPTPTDAQVSASA
;
A
#
# COMPACT_ATOMS: atom_id res chain seq x y z
N VAL A 1 28.89 -0.73 2.24
CA VAL A 1 27.44 -0.43 2.36
C VAL A 1 27.01 0.31 1.10
N THR A 2 26.36 -0.37 0.17
CA THR A 2 25.84 0.26 -1.06
C THR A 2 24.76 1.27 -0.69
N THR A 3 24.93 2.54 -1.10
CA THR A 3 23.95 3.60 -0.82
C THR A 3 22.68 3.41 -1.66
N LEU A 4 21.55 4.03 -1.24
CA LEU A 4 20.31 4.06 -2.02
C LEU A 4 20.56 4.51 -3.47
N ALA A 5 21.36 5.57 -3.64
CA ALA A 5 21.68 6.10 -4.97
C ALA A 5 22.41 5.08 -5.86
N THR A 6 23.33 4.31 -5.31
CA THR A 6 24.06 3.26 -6.05
C THR A 6 23.11 2.14 -6.47
N ARG A 7 22.23 1.68 -5.55
CA ARG A 7 21.24 0.64 -5.86
C ARG A 7 20.21 1.12 -6.89
N PHE A 8 19.69 2.34 -6.74
CA PHE A 8 18.77 2.94 -7.71
C PHE A 8 19.38 3.01 -9.11
N ARG A 9 20.64 3.49 -9.23
CA ARG A 9 21.35 3.61 -10.51
C ARG A 9 21.72 2.26 -11.14
N SER A 10 21.71 1.18 -10.39
CA SER A 10 22.00 -0.17 -10.90
C SER A 10 20.82 -0.86 -11.59
N PHE A 11 19.62 -0.27 -11.52
CA PHE A 11 18.45 -0.75 -12.26
C PHE A 11 18.36 -0.09 -13.64
N ASP A 12 17.65 -0.74 -14.55
CA ASP A 12 17.40 -0.21 -15.88
C ASP A 12 16.52 1.04 -15.85
N ARG A 13 16.61 1.85 -16.91
CA ARG A 13 15.87 3.11 -17.00
C ARG A 13 14.36 2.98 -16.73
N PRO A 14 13.64 1.97 -17.25
CA PRO A 14 12.22 1.81 -16.96
C PRO A 14 11.94 1.66 -15.46
N SER A 15 12.66 0.79 -14.76
CA SER A 15 12.55 0.61 -13.31
C SER A 15 12.84 1.92 -12.54
N GLN A 16 13.88 2.66 -12.94
CA GLN A 16 14.21 3.96 -12.32
C GLN A 16 13.06 4.97 -12.52
N VAL A 17 12.50 5.04 -13.73
CA VAL A 17 11.35 5.91 -14.04
C VAL A 17 10.15 5.54 -13.18
N LEU A 18 9.84 4.25 -13.01
CA LEU A 18 8.72 3.80 -12.18
C LEU A 18 8.91 4.16 -10.70
N MET A 19 10.13 4.04 -10.17
CA MET A 19 10.46 4.41 -8.78
C MET A 19 10.29 5.92 -8.55
N VAL A 20 10.82 6.77 -9.44
CA VAL A 20 10.67 8.23 -9.36
C VAL A 20 9.21 8.63 -9.57
N ASN A 21 8.51 8.00 -10.51
CA ASN A 21 7.09 8.22 -10.74
C ASN A 21 6.27 7.91 -9.48
N GLN A 22 6.59 6.80 -8.78
CA GLN A 22 5.89 6.44 -7.55
C GLN A 22 6.05 7.50 -6.46
N PHE A 23 7.25 8.05 -6.30
CA PHE A 23 7.48 9.19 -5.41
C PHE A 23 6.60 10.39 -5.79
N SER A 24 6.64 10.80 -7.06
CA SER A 24 5.90 11.95 -7.55
C SER A 24 4.38 11.75 -7.49
N ILE A 25 3.90 10.54 -7.79
CA ILE A 25 2.50 10.12 -7.64
C ILE A 25 2.05 10.28 -6.18
N ASN A 26 2.87 9.83 -5.23
CA ASN A 26 2.52 9.92 -3.82
C ASN A 26 2.60 11.37 -3.32
N VAL A 27 3.59 12.15 -3.70
CA VAL A 27 3.63 13.60 -3.39
C VAL A 27 2.36 14.27 -3.92
N GLY A 28 2.05 14.12 -5.23
CA GLY A 28 0.89 14.73 -5.87
C GLY A 28 -0.46 14.28 -5.29
N PHE A 29 -0.53 13.06 -4.77
CA PHE A 29 -1.73 12.54 -4.15
C PHE A 29 -1.87 12.98 -2.68
N TYR A 30 -0.82 12.79 -1.89
CA TYR A 30 -0.87 13.07 -0.46
C TYR A 30 -0.76 14.56 -0.12
N MET A 31 -0.37 15.44 -1.06
CA MET A 31 -0.47 16.88 -0.84
C MET A 31 -1.92 17.38 -0.77
N LEU A 32 -2.88 16.60 -1.31
CA LEU A 32 -4.28 17.01 -1.40
C LEU A 32 -5.19 16.21 -0.47
N MET A 33 -4.99 14.89 -0.38
CA MET A 33 -5.93 13.97 0.27
C MET A 33 -6.16 14.24 1.77
N PRO A 34 -5.15 14.57 2.59
CA PRO A 34 -5.38 14.88 4.02
C PRO A 34 -6.27 16.11 4.24
N TYR A 35 -6.28 17.03 3.29
CA TYR A 35 -6.98 18.31 3.40
C TYR A 35 -8.35 18.30 2.72
N LEU A 36 -8.65 17.27 1.94
CA LEU A 36 -9.91 17.17 1.17
C LEU A 36 -11.13 17.22 2.09
N ALA A 37 -11.14 16.47 3.18
CA ALA A 37 -12.28 16.46 4.11
C ALA A 37 -12.58 17.85 4.69
N SER A 38 -11.54 18.56 5.09
CA SER A 38 -11.65 19.93 5.63
C SER A 38 -12.14 20.92 4.58
N TYR A 39 -11.69 20.77 3.30
CA TYR A 39 -12.17 21.59 2.19
C TYR A 39 -13.65 21.35 1.90
N LEU A 40 -14.08 20.08 1.89
CA LEU A 40 -15.46 19.70 1.62
C LEU A 40 -16.41 20.22 2.73
N ALA A 41 -16.02 20.08 4.00
CA ALA A 41 -16.84 20.49 5.13
C ALA A 41 -16.84 22.01 5.35
N GLY A 42 -15.70 22.67 5.16
CA GLY A 42 -15.53 24.11 5.40
C GLY A 42 -15.91 24.94 4.16
N PRO A 43 -15.00 25.17 3.20
CA PRO A 43 -15.26 26.03 2.03
C PRO A 43 -16.47 25.63 1.18
N LEU A 44 -16.75 24.34 0.99
CA LEU A 44 -17.92 23.88 0.24
C LEU A 44 -19.17 23.74 1.10
N GLY A 45 -19.07 23.81 2.43
CA GLY A 45 -20.20 23.71 3.34
C GLY A 45 -20.97 22.38 3.29
N LEU A 46 -20.34 21.29 2.85
CA LEU A 46 -21.00 20.01 2.73
C LEU A 46 -21.26 19.38 4.11
N ALA A 47 -22.45 18.83 4.28
CA ALA A 47 -22.80 18.08 5.48
C ALA A 47 -21.88 16.85 5.67
N ALA A 48 -21.67 16.42 6.90
CA ALA A 48 -20.75 15.32 7.24
C ALA A 48 -21.01 14.03 6.47
N TRP A 49 -22.31 13.69 6.22
CA TRP A 49 -22.69 12.51 5.41
C TRP A 49 -22.20 12.62 3.95
N ALA A 50 -22.24 13.83 3.36
CA ALA A 50 -21.78 14.06 1.99
C ALA A 50 -20.24 13.99 1.88
N VAL A 51 -19.52 14.53 2.88
CA VAL A 51 -18.07 14.35 3.00
C VAL A 51 -17.71 12.87 3.09
N GLY A 52 -18.39 12.13 3.97
CA GLY A 52 -18.23 10.68 4.10
C GLY A 52 -18.51 9.94 2.79
N LEU A 53 -19.56 10.32 2.06
CA LEU A 53 -19.92 9.75 0.77
C LEU A 53 -18.81 9.98 -0.28
N VAL A 54 -18.27 11.20 -0.38
CA VAL A 54 -17.18 11.54 -1.31
C VAL A 54 -15.94 10.70 -1.04
N LEU A 55 -15.51 10.62 0.22
CA LEU A 55 -14.35 9.82 0.62
C LEU A 55 -14.61 8.31 0.46
N GLY A 56 -15.82 7.86 0.73
CA GLY A 56 -16.26 6.48 0.54
C GLY A 56 -16.25 6.07 -0.93
N VAL A 57 -16.83 6.88 -1.82
CA VAL A 57 -16.82 6.66 -3.27
C VAL A 57 -15.41 6.60 -3.80
N ARG A 58 -14.54 7.54 -3.40
CA ARG A 58 -13.14 7.53 -3.79
C ARG A 58 -12.42 6.25 -3.36
N ASN A 59 -12.57 5.84 -2.10
CA ASN A 59 -11.93 4.64 -1.57
C ASN A 59 -12.48 3.37 -2.23
N PHE A 60 -13.79 3.27 -2.42
CA PHE A 60 -14.42 2.15 -3.11
C PHE A 60 -13.97 2.05 -4.57
N SER A 61 -13.91 3.18 -5.30
CA SER A 61 -13.41 3.21 -6.68
C SER A 61 -11.95 2.78 -6.79
N GLN A 62 -11.15 2.99 -5.76
CA GLN A 62 -9.77 2.52 -5.74
C GLN A 62 -9.67 1.04 -5.34
N GLN A 63 -10.14 0.70 -4.15
CA GLN A 63 -9.93 -0.63 -3.57
C GLN A 63 -10.80 -1.71 -4.24
N GLY A 64 -12.08 -1.40 -4.51
CA GLY A 64 -13.01 -2.32 -5.14
C GLY A 64 -12.70 -2.59 -6.62
N MET A 65 -12.00 -1.69 -7.29
CA MET A 65 -11.70 -1.80 -8.72
C MET A 65 -10.27 -2.28 -9.02
N PHE A 66 -9.46 -2.61 -8.00
CA PHE A 66 -8.09 -3.10 -8.23
C PHE A 66 -8.04 -4.37 -9.08
N LEU A 67 -8.96 -5.31 -8.84
CA LEU A 67 -9.03 -6.54 -9.63
C LEU A 67 -9.32 -6.25 -11.11
N LEU A 68 -10.24 -5.32 -11.38
CA LEU A 68 -10.55 -4.90 -12.75
C LEU A 68 -9.34 -4.21 -13.40
N GLY A 69 -8.68 -3.29 -12.69
CA GLY A 69 -7.49 -2.59 -13.17
C GLY A 69 -6.34 -3.56 -13.49
N GLY A 70 -6.10 -4.55 -12.63
CA GLY A 70 -5.11 -5.58 -12.86
C GLY A 70 -5.40 -6.43 -14.09
N THR A 71 -6.67 -6.85 -14.26
CA THR A 71 -7.09 -7.64 -15.44
C THR A 71 -6.94 -6.84 -16.74
N LEU A 72 -7.32 -5.56 -16.72
CA LEU A 72 -7.10 -4.69 -17.88
C LEU A 72 -5.62 -4.52 -18.19
N ALA A 73 -4.76 -4.42 -17.16
CA ALA A 73 -3.33 -4.28 -17.34
C ALA A 73 -2.68 -5.52 -17.99
N ASP A 74 -3.09 -6.72 -17.60
CA ASP A 74 -2.62 -7.95 -18.23
C ASP A 74 -3.12 -8.13 -19.67
N ARG A 75 -4.30 -7.56 -20.01
CA ARG A 75 -4.90 -7.67 -21.33
C ARG A 75 -4.47 -6.61 -22.33
N LEU A 76 -4.33 -5.36 -21.86
CA LEU A 76 -4.04 -4.19 -22.69
C LEU A 76 -2.57 -3.77 -22.61
N GLY A 77 -1.81 -4.37 -21.70
CA GLY A 77 -0.43 -4.03 -21.41
C GLY A 77 -0.31 -3.03 -20.24
N TYR A 78 0.82 -3.05 -19.60
CA TYR A 78 1.04 -2.26 -18.38
C TYR A 78 1.15 -0.76 -18.66
N LYS A 79 1.94 -0.37 -19.70
CA LYS A 79 2.15 1.04 -20.07
C LYS A 79 0.84 1.78 -20.35
N PRO A 80 -0.10 1.28 -21.18
CA PRO A 80 -1.38 1.97 -21.44
C PRO A 80 -2.17 2.25 -20.16
N LEU A 81 -2.20 1.28 -19.21
CA LEU A 81 -2.95 1.42 -17.97
C LEU A 81 -2.29 2.42 -17.00
N ILE A 82 -0.96 2.46 -16.96
CA ILE A 82 -0.20 3.44 -16.19
C ILE A 82 -0.51 4.85 -16.70
N VAL A 83 -0.44 5.04 -18.02
CA VAL A 83 -0.75 6.33 -18.67
C VAL A 83 -2.20 6.73 -18.47
N ALA A 84 -3.15 5.80 -18.71
CA ALA A 84 -4.59 6.06 -18.54
C ALA A 84 -4.92 6.43 -17.09
N GLY A 85 -4.33 5.75 -16.12
CA GLY A 85 -4.49 6.08 -14.70
C GLY A 85 -3.99 7.49 -14.37
N CYS A 86 -2.82 7.90 -14.89
CA CYS A 86 -2.31 9.26 -14.67
C CYS A 86 -3.16 10.32 -15.36
N LEU A 87 -3.64 10.08 -16.58
CA LEU A 87 -4.57 10.98 -17.29
C LEU A 87 -5.88 11.14 -16.53
N LEU A 88 -6.47 10.04 -16.10
CA LEU A 88 -7.73 10.06 -15.36
C LEU A 88 -7.57 10.80 -14.03
N ARG A 89 -6.42 10.64 -13.35
CA ARG A 89 -6.15 11.38 -12.11
C ARG A 89 -5.94 12.86 -12.36
N THR A 90 -5.26 13.23 -13.45
CA THR A 90 -5.16 14.62 -13.91
C THR A 90 -6.56 15.23 -14.10
N ALA A 91 -7.42 14.56 -14.86
CA ALA A 91 -8.80 15.02 -15.12
C ALA A 91 -9.60 15.13 -13.81
N GLY A 92 -9.48 14.14 -12.91
CA GLY A 92 -10.15 14.17 -11.61
C GLY A 92 -9.72 15.33 -10.72
N PHE A 93 -8.43 15.67 -10.69
CA PHE A 93 -7.95 16.81 -9.89
C PHE A 93 -8.30 18.17 -10.54
N VAL A 94 -8.26 18.28 -11.88
CA VAL A 94 -8.77 19.48 -12.58
C VAL A 94 -10.25 19.67 -12.28
N LEU A 95 -11.05 18.60 -12.36
CA LEU A 95 -12.47 18.67 -12.05
C LEU A 95 -12.69 19.11 -10.58
N LEU A 96 -11.94 18.53 -9.65
CA LEU A 96 -12.03 18.89 -8.22
C LEU A 96 -11.67 20.37 -7.96
N ALA A 97 -10.77 20.95 -8.74
CA ALA A 97 -10.42 22.37 -8.65
C ALA A 97 -11.48 23.30 -9.28
N ALA A 98 -12.23 22.80 -10.26
CA ALA A 98 -13.14 23.59 -11.09
C ALA A 98 -14.59 23.59 -10.60
N VAL A 99 -15.00 22.65 -9.72
CA VAL A 99 -16.42 22.43 -9.39
C VAL A 99 -16.67 22.44 -7.90
N ASP A 100 -17.87 22.93 -7.52
CA ASP A 100 -18.33 23.01 -6.14
C ASP A 100 -19.58 22.15 -5.87
N SER A 101 -20.21 21.60 -6.92
CA SER A 101 -21.43 20.80 -6.75
C SER A 101 -21.11 19.38 -6.29
N LEU A 102 -21.88 18.85 -5.34
CA LEU A 102 -21.71 17.49 -4.81
C LEU A 102 -21.63 16.40 -5.89
N PRO A 103 -22.51 16.37 -6.93
CA PRO A 103 -22.39 15.37 -8.00
C PRO A 103 -21.06 15.42 -8.74
N ALA A 104 -20.55 16.63 -9.06
CA ALA A 104 -19.29 16.78 -9.76
C ALA A 104 -18.08 16.40 -8.90
N VAL A 105 -18.12 16.74 -7.60
CA VAL A 105 -17.11 16.29 -6.62
C VAL A 105 -17.11 14.77 -6.47
N LEU A 106 -18.27 14.11 -6.50
CA LEU A 106 -18.36 12.65 -6.49
C LEU A 106 -17.75 12.03 -7.74
N VAL A 107 -17.97 12.61 -8.91
CA VAL A 107 -17.33 12.16 -10.17
C VAL A 107 -15.82 12.33 -10.09
N ALA A 108 -15.32 13.47 -9.60
CA ALA A 108 -13.89 13.71 -9.39
C ALA A 108 -13.28 12.71 -8.41
N ALA A 109 -13.96 12.42 -7.31
CA ALA A 109 -13.55 11.44 -6.30
C ALA A 109 -13.50 10.02 -6.89
N ALA A 110 -14.53 9.61 -7.64
CA ALA A 110 -14.57 8.32 -8.33
C ALA A 110 -13.43 8.21 -9.35
N ALA A 111 -13.21 9.24 -10.17
CA ALA A 111 -12.14 9.27 -11.17
C ALA A 111 -10.75 9.16 -10.54
N THR A 112 -10.47 9.94 -9.48
CA THR A 112 -9.17 9.88 -8.79
C THR A 112 -8.94 8.55 -8.07
N GLY A 113 -9.99 7.91 -7.54
CA GLY A 113 -9.95 6.57 -6.96
C GLY A 113 -9.67 5.52 -8.02
N PHE A 114 -10.48 5.48 -9.09
CA PHE A 114 -10.35 4.49 -10.18
C PHE A 114 -9.01 4.61 -10.92
N ALA A 115 -8.49 5.83 -11.08
CA ALA A 115 -7.14 6.05 -11.58
C ALA A 115 -6.09 5.23 -10.82
N GLY A 116 -6.19 5.20 -9.47
CA GLY A 116 -5.32 4.40 -8.63
C GLY A 116 -5.47 2.89 -8.88
N ALA A 117 -6.69 2.44 -9.13
CA ALA A 117 -6.97 1.04 -9.45
C ALA A 117 -6.35 0.62 -10.80
N LEU A 118 -6.27 1.52 -11.78
CA LEU A 118 -5.66 1.25 -13.07
C LEU A 118 -4.13 1.16 -12.98
N PHE A 119 -3.47 2.13 -12.37
CA PHE A 119 -2.01 2.19 -12.46
C PHE A 119 -1.29 1.35 -11.40
N ASN A 120 -1.81 1.18 -10.17
CA ASN A 120 -1.07 0.49 -9.11
C ASN A 120 -0.71 -0.98 -9.43
N PRO A 121 -1.65 -1.84 -9.89
CA PRO A 121 -1.30 -3.20 -10.29
C PRO A 121 -0.35 -3.22 -11.49
N ALA A 122 -0.58 -2.33 -12.48
CA ALA A 122 0.22 -2.23 -13.68
C ALA A 122 1.68 -1.82 -13.38
N VAL A 123 1.89 -0.83 -12.50
CA VAL A 123 3.24 -0.39 -12.07
C VAL A 123 3.99 -1.53 -11.38
N ARG A 124 3.33 -2.26 -10.47
CA ARG A 124 3.97 -3.38 -9.75
C ARG A 124 4.31 -4.53 -10.68
N ALA A 125 3.40 -4.89 -11.58
CA ALA A 125 3.64 -5.95 -12.56
C ALA A 125 4.75 -5.56 -13.55
N TYR A 126 4.77 -4.31 -14.03
CA TYR A 126 5.84 -3.79 -14.87
C TYR A 126 7.19 -3.85 -14.16
N LEU A 127 7.27 -3.32 -12.93
CA LEU A 127 8.50 -3.32 -12.14
C LEU A 127 9.00 -4.75 -11.87
N ALA A 128 8.09 -5.68 -11.58
CA ALA A 128 8.43 -7.08 -11.36
C ALA A 128 9.01 -7.75 -12.62
N ALA A 129 8.43 -7.47 -13.79
CA ALA A 129 8.89 -8.00 -15.06
C ALA A 129 10.27 -7.43 -15.45
N ASP A 130 10.45 -6.10 -15.30
CA ASP A 130 11.69 -5.40 -15.66
C ASP A 130 12.86 -5.75 -14.72
N ALA A 131 12.59 -5.89 -13.41
CA ALA A 131 13.61 -6.22 -12.41
C ALA A 131 14.04 -7.69 -12.40
N GLY A 132 13.24 -8.60 -12.97
CA GLY A 132 13.55 -10.03 -13.09
C GLY A 132 13.97 -10.68 -11.75
N PRO A 133 15.16 -11.29 -11.66
CA PRO A 133 15.64 -11.94 -10.43
C PRO A 133 15.85 -10.97 -9.26
N ARG A 134 15.99 -9.66 -9.53
CA ARG A 134 16.23 -8.63 -8.52
C ARG A 134 14.94 -7.98 -7.98
N ARG A 135 13.77 -8.62 -8.16
CA ARG A 135 12.46 -8.08 -7.76
C ARG A 135 12.39 -7.62 -6.31
N VAL A 136 12.91 -8.41 -5.37
CA VAL A 136 12.90 -8.05 -3.94
C VAL A 136 13.67 -6.74 -3.70
N GLU A 137 14.84 -6.58 -4.33
CA GLU A 137 15.64 -5.36 -4.22
C GLU A 137 14.92 -4.18 -4.90
N ALA A 138 14.31 -4.39 -6.06
CA ALA A 138 13.54 -3.38 -6.78
C ALA A 138 12.35 -2.88 -5.95
N PHE A 139 11.57 -3.79 -5.34
CA PHE A 139 10.46 -3.43 -4.46
C PHE A 139 10.92 -2.75 -3.17
N ALA A 140 12.11 -3.09 -2.64
CA ALA A 140 12.69 -2.39 -1.50
C ALA A 140 13.04 -0.93 -1.84
N VAL A 141 13.70 -0.69 -3.00
CA VAL A 141 14.00 0.66 -3.47
C VAL A 141 12.70 1.42 -3.78
N PHE A 142 11.76 0.78 -4.48
CA PHE A 142 10.45 1.33 -4.78
C PHE A 142 9.70 1.78 -3.51
N ASN A 143 9.76 0.98 -2.44
CA ASN A 143 9.11 1.33 -1.17
C ASN A 143 9.76 2.55 -0.51
N VAL A 144 11.07 2.76 -0.63
CA VAL A 144 11.72 4.00 -0.14
C VAL A 144 11.13 5.22 -0.85
N PHE A 145 11.01 5.19 -2.19
CA PHE A 145 10.41 6.26 -2.98
C PHE A 145 8.92 6.45 -2.65
N TYR A 146 8.20 5.34 -2.46
CA TYR A 146 6.80 5.32 -2.06
C TYR A 146 6.59 6.04 -0.72
N GLN A 147 7.36 5.66 0.30
CA GLN A 147 7.24 6.23 1.66
C GLN A 147 7.74 7.68 1.73
N ALA A 148 8.80 8.02 0.98
CA ALA A 148 9.27 9.41 0.89
C ALA A 148 8.18 10.33 0.30
N GLY A 149 7.44 9.86 -0.71
CA GLY A 149 6.32 10.61 -1.28
C GLY A 149 5.15 10.79 -0.31
N ILE A 150 4.81 9.77 0.48
CA ILE A 150 3.79 9.85 1.52
C ILE A 150 4.19 10.85 2.61
N LEU A 151 5.46 10.85 3.01
CA LEU A 151 5.96 11.76 4.06
C LEU A 151 6.00 13.22 3.59
N LEU A 152 6.46 13.47 2.37
CA LEU A 152 6.64 14.83 1.84
C LEU A 152 5.34 15.43 1.29
N GLY A 153 4.41 14.59 0.81
CA GLY A 153 3.15 15.05 0.22
C GLY A 153 2.37 16.00 1.12
N PRO A 154 2.02 15.62 2.36
CA PRO A 154 1.29 16.49 3.28
C PRO A 154 2.01 17.80 3.61
N LEU A 155 3.35 17.82 3.66
CA LEU A 155 4.12 19.03 3.92
C LEU A 155 4.00 20.02 2.75
N VAL A 156 4.09 19.53 1.52
CA VAL A 156 3.83 20.34 0.32
C VAL A 156 2.38 20.80 0.30
N GLY A 157 1.45 19.91 0.62
CA GLY A 157 0.03 20.22 0.71
C GLY A 157 -0.30 21.30 1.73
N LEU A 158 0.31 21.25 2.92
CA LEU A 158 0.13 22.25 3.95
C LEU A 158 0.52 23.67 3.45
N ALA A 159 1.67 23.77 2.78
CA ALA A 159 2.15 25.04 2.24
C ALA A 159 1.23 25.59 1.14
N LEU A 160 0.70 24.72 0.28
CA LEU A 160 -0.16 25.13 -0.85
C LEU A 160 -1.60 25.40 -0.40
N THR A 161 -2.18 24.56 0.46
CA THR A 161 -3.56 24.73 0.97
C THR A 161 -3.69 25.94 1.90
N ALA A 162 -2.59 26.42 2.50
CA ALA A 162 -2.57 27.67 3.23
C ALA A 162 -2.89 28.89 2.32
N VAL A 163 -2.68 28.76 1.02
CA VAL A 163 -3.05 29.77 0.03
C VAL A 163 -4.47 29.50 -0.49
N ASP A 164 -4.67 28.33 -1.13
CA ASP A 164 -5.98 27.89 -1.63
C ASP A 164 -5.93 26.38 -1.94
N PHE A 165 -6.97 25.63 -1.55
CA PHE A 165 -7.11 24.21 -1.87
C PHE A 165 -7.17 23.96 -3.39
N ARG A 166 -7.79 24.82 -4.16
CA ARG A 166 -7.88 24.70 -5.63
C ARG A 166 -6.52 24.80 -6.30
N ILE A 167 -5.62 25.65 -5.77
CA ILE A 167 -4.23 25.73 -6.23
C ILE A 167 -3.53 24.42 -5.98
N THR A 168 -3.72 23.83 -4.79
CA THR A 168 -3.17 22.50 -4.48
C THR A 168 -3.66 21.43 -5.46
N ALA A 169 -4.95 21.43 -5.78
CA ALA A 169 -5.53 20.50 -6.74
C ALA A 169 -4.99 20.70 -8.17
N LEU A 170 -4.80 21.95 -8.61
CA LEU A 170 -4.19 22.26 -9.91
C LEU A 170 -2.71 21.87 -9.98
N VAL A 171 -1.95 22.09 -8.91
CA VAL A 171 -0.54 21.66 -8.82
C VAL A 171 -0.47 20.12 -8.86
N ALA A 172 -1.36 19.41 -8.15
CA ALA A 172 -1.45 17.95 -8.23
C ALA A 172 -1.79 17.50 -9.66
N ALA A 173 -2.76 18.14 -10.32
CA ALA A 173 -3.10 17.85 -11.70
C ALA A 173 -1.91 18.09 -12.65
N ALA A 174 -1.15 19.16 -12.47
CA ALA A 174 0.04 19.46 -13.27
C ALA A 174 1.15 18.40 -13.08
N VAL A 175 1.36 17.92 -11.83
CA VAL A 175 2.29 16.82 -11.54
C VAL A 175 1.86 15.56 -12.30
N PHE A 176 0.58 15.15 -12.24
CA PHE A 176 0.10 13.97 -12.95
C PHE A 176 0.11 14.13 -14.47
N ALA A 177 -0.15 15.33 -15.00
CA ALA A 177 0.00 15.63 -16.43
C ALA A 177 1.46 15.49 -16.88
N ALA A 178 2.42 16.04 -16.12
CA ALA A 178 3.84 15.88 -16.38
C ALA A 178 4.27 14.41 -16.35
N LEU A 179 3.82 13.66 -15.32
CA LEU A 179 4.07 12.21 -15.23
C LEU A 179 3.49 11.45 -16.42
N THR A 180 2.31 11.81 -16.90
CA THR A 180 1.71 11.22 -18.11
C THR A 180 2.65 11.38 -19.31
N VAL A 181 3.16 12.59 -19.55
CA VAL A 181 4.10 12.86 -20.65
C VAL A 181 5.40 12.08 -20.49
N ILE A 182 5.96 12.05 -19.27
CA ILE A 182 7.19 11.30 -18.97
C ILE A 182 6.97 9.80 -19.24
N GLN A 183 5.86 9.21 -18.79
CA GLN A 183 5.57 7.79 -18.96
C GLN A 183 5.36 7.41 -20.43
N ILE A 184 4.67 8.25 -21.20
CA ILE A 184 4.52 8.04 -22.64
C ILE A 184 5.87 7.96 -23.34
N ARG A 185 6.82 8.83 -22.98
CA ARG A 185 8.12 8.96 -23.64
C ARG A 185 9.18 7.98 -23.09
N ALA A 186 9.18 7.74 -21.77
CA ALA A 186 10.26 7.03 -21.09
C ALA A 186 10.00 5.54 -20.86
N LEU A 187 8.73 5.11 -20.79
CA LEU A 187 8.42 3.69 -20.63
C LEU A 187 8.33 3.00 -21.99
N PRO A 188 9.16 1.97 -22.26
CA PRO A 188 8.95 1.08 -23.40
C PRO A 188 7.57 0.41 -23.36
N ALA A 189 6.99 0.14 -24.51
CA ALA A 189 5.85 -0.77 -24.55
C ALA A 189 6.39 -2.15 -24.21
N GLN A 190 6.08 -2.67 -23.02
CA GLN A 190 6.25 -4.09 -22.80
C GLN A 190 5.15 -4.81 -23.57
N THR A 191 5.53 -5.54 -24.59
CA THR A 191 4.69 -6.58 -25.13
C THR A 191 4.50 -7.58 -24.01
N VAL A 192 3.28 -7.65 -23.44
CA VAL A 192 2.86 -8.88 -22.77
C VAL A 192 2.95 -9.89 -23.90
N GLU A 193 4.06 -10.68 -23.93
CA GLU A 193 4.13 -11.76 -24.91
C GLU A 193 2.87 -12.60 -24.68
N PRO A 194 2.02 -12.76 -25.70
CA PRO A 194 1.01 -13.78 -25.64
C PRO A 194 1.82 -15.07 -25.47
N THR A 195 1.80 -15.66 -24.29
CA THR A 195 2.38 -16.99 -24.08
C THR A 195 1.90 -17.79 -25.28
N ALA A 196 2.82 -18.42 -26.04
CA ALA A 196 2.51 -19.07 -27.30
C ALA A 196 1.47 -20.22 -27.20
N THR A 197 0.93 -20.41 -26.02
CA THR A 197 -0.20 -21.25 -25.63
C THR A 197 -1.49 -20.48 -25.35
N ALA A 198 -1.59 -19.16 -25.72
CA ALA A 198 -2.84 -18.43 -25.62
C ALA A 198 -3.81 -18.97 -26.66
N GLY A 199 -4.62 -19.95 -26.27
CA GLY A 199 -5.87 -20.30 -26.92
C GLY A 199 -6.78 -19.09 -27.11
N PRO A 200 -7.97 -19.23 -27.69
CA PRO A 200 -8.89 -18.12 -27.95
C PRO A 200 -9.04 -17.29 -26.68
N ARG A 201 -9.00 -15.93 -26.83
CA ARG A 201 -9.05 -14.95 -25.71
C ARG A 201 -10.06 -15.38 -24.67
N THR A 202 -9.59 -15.84 -23.52
CA THR A 202 -10.42 -16.23 -22.38
C THR A 202 -11.27 -15.05 -21.90
N SER A 203 -12.42 -15.32 -21.32
CA SER A 203 -13.26 -14.26 -20.76
C SER A 203 -12.56 -13.62 -19.54
N ILE A 204 -12.94 -12.41 -19.16
CA ILE A 204 -12.46 -11.77 -17.91
C ILE A 204 -12.77 -12.66 -16.70
N LEU A 205 -13.92 -13.31 -16.73
CA LEU A 205 -14.35 -14.22 -15.66
C LEU A 205 -13.45 -15.48 -15.57
N ASP A 206 -12.91 -15.95 -16.69
CA ASP A 206 -11.98 -17.09 -16.68
C ASP A 206 -10.62 -16.70 -16.11
N ASP A 207 -10.15 -15.48 -16.37
CA ASP A 207 -8.96 -14.95 -15.71
C ASP A 207 -9.16 -14.89 -14.18
N TRP A 208 -10.30 -14.39 -13.72
CA TRP A 208 -10.63 -14.33 -12.30
C TRP A 208 -10.77 -15.74 -11.69
N ARG A 209 -11.43 -16.67 -12.37
CA ARG A 209 -11.52 -18.07 -11.95
C ARG A 209 -10.14 -18.69 -11.80
N THR A 210 -9.23 -18.41 -12.74
CA THR A 210 -7.84 -18.90 -12.70
C THR A 210 -7.12 -18.39 -11.45
N VAL A 211 -7.26 -17.10 -11.12
CA VAL A 211 -6.65 -16.50 -9.93
C VAL A 211 -7.24 -17.10 -8.64
N VAL A 212 -8.57 -17.22 -8.56
CA VAL A 212 -9.25 -17.78 -7.38
C VAL A 212 -9.00 -19.30 -7.24
N ALA A 213 -8.81 -20.01 -8.33
CA ALA A 213 -8.46 -21.44 -8.31
C ALA A 213 -7.02 -21.68 -7.84
N ASN A 214 -6.15 -20.66 -7.85
CA ASN A 214 -4.79 -20.74 -7.34
C ASN A 214 -4.79 -20.76 -5.80
N ARG A 215 -5.05 -21.94 -5.23
CA ARG A 215 -5.17 -22.14 -3.78
C ARG A 215 -3.97 -21.63 -2.97
N PRO A 216 -2.69 -21.89 -3.35
CA PRO A 216 -1.55 -21.33 -2.65
C PRO A 216 -1.59 -19.80 -2.58
N PHE A 217 -1.94 -19.14 -3.68
CA PHE A 217 -2.04 -17.68 -3.73
C PHE A 217 -3.19 -17.16 -2.86
N VAL A 218 -4.39 -17.76 -2.92
CA VAL A 218 -5.54 -17.34 -2.11
C VAL A 218 -5.25 -17.50 -0.62
N LEU A 219 -4.63 -18.62 -0.21
CA LEU A 219 -4.22 -18.83 1.18
C LEU A 219 -3.17 -17.81 1.64
N PHE A 220 -2.21 -17.49 0.76
CA PHE A 220 -1.23 -16.44 1.02
C PHE A 220 -1.92 -15.08 1.17
N ALA A 221 -2.80 -14.69 0.24
CA ALA A 221 -3.54 -13.43 0.30
C ALA A 221 -4.36 -13.32 1.59
N ALA A 222 -5.04 -14.39 2.00
CA ALA A 222 -5.78 -14.43 3.26
C ALA A 222 -4.86 -14.29 4.49
N ALA A 223 -3.72 -14.99 4.51
CA ALA A 223 -2.74 -14.89 5.61
C ALA A 223 -2.12 -13.49 5.72
N MET A 224 -2.03 -12.76 4.61
CA MET A 224 -1.44 -11.42 4.55
C MET A 224 -2.44 -10.30 4.88
N ILE A 225 -3.74 -10.57 5.02
CA ILE A 225 -4.73 -9.55 5.42
C ILE A 225 -4.28 -8.83 6.69
N GLY A 226 -3.80 -9.60 7.68
CA GLY A 226 -3.36 -9.03 8.96
C GLY A 226 -2.20 -8.05 8.82
N SER A 227 -1.27 -8.22 7.87
CA SER A 227 -0.17 -7.27 7.66
C SER A 227 -0.68 -5.85 7.40
N TYR A 228 -1.73 -5.74 6.58
CA TYR A 228 -2.35 -4.45 6.26
C TYR A 228 -3.24 -3.94 7.38
N VAL A 229 -4.02 -4.83 8.03
CA VAL A 229 -4.79 -4.44 9.22
C VAL A 229 -3.87 -3.82 10.27
N LEU A 230 -2.73 -4.44 10.56
CA LEU A 230 -1.76 -3.95 11.53
C LEU A 230 -1.05 -2.68 11.06
N SER A 231 -0.59 -2.63 9.80
CA SER A 231 0.09 -1.44 9.24
C SER A 231 -0.80 -0.21 9.27
N PHE A 232 -2.11 -0.37 9.03
CA PHE A 232 -3.05 0.73 9.01
C PHE A 232 -3.38 1.29 10.40
N GLN A 233 -2.96 0.61 11.48
CA GLN A 233 -3.15 1.14 12.83
C GLN A 233 -2.30 2.40 13.12
N VAL A 234 -1.27 2.66 12.32
CA VAL A 234 -0.55 3.94 12.37
C VAL A 234 -1.44 5.14 11.98
N TYR A 235 -2.54 4.87 11.25
CA TYR A 235 -3.51 5.88 10.83
C TYR A 235 -4.79 5.92 11.68
N LEU A 236 -5.01 4.92 12.55
CA LEU A 236 -6.22 4.81 13.35
C LEU A 236 -5.94 4.66 14.86
N ALA A 237 -5.58 3.46 15.31
CA ALA A 237 -5.51 3.18 16.74
C ALA A 237 -4.38 3.92 17.46
N LEU A 238 -3.19 4.02 16.84
CA LEU A 238 -2.08 4.74 17.47
C LEU A 238 -2.37 6.24 17.62
N PRO A 239 -2.89 6.98 16.60
CA PRO A 239 -3.33 8.36 16.77
C PRO A 239 -4.46 8.52 17.80
N LEU A 240 -5.48 7.65 17.80
CA LEU A 240 -6.55 7.70 18.80
C LEU A 240 -6.00 7.57 20.22
N GLN A 241 -5.10 6.62 20.46
CA GLN A 241 -4.46 6.46 21.76
C GLN A 241 -3.60 7.68 22.13
N ALA A 242 -2.91 8.28 21.14
CA ALA A 242 -2.12 9.49 21.38
C ALA A 242 -2.98 10.65 21.89
N GLU A 243 -4.20 10.80 21.35
CA GLU A 243 -5.16 11.82 21.81
C GLU A 243 -5.69 11.50 23.21
N VAL A 244 -5.93 10.23 23.53
CA VAL A 244 -6.44 9.79 24.85
C VAL A 244 -5.42 10.04 25.97
N ILE A 245 -4.14 9.74 25.72
CA ILE A 245 -3.09 9.86 26.77
C ILE A 245 -2.53 11.27 26.89
N ALA A 246 -2.71 12.13 25.88
CA ALA A 246 -2.13 13.47 25.87
C ALA A 246 -2.77 14.37 26.92
N PRO A 247 -1.98 15.13 27.72
CA PRO A 247 -2.50 16.03 28.73
C PRO A 247 -3.24 17.23 28.14
N ASP A 248 -2.94 17.59 26.90
CA ASP A 248 -3.54 18.70 26.15
C ASP A 248 -3.49 18.42 24.63
N ARG A 249 -4.27 19.20 23.87
CA ARG A 249 -4.38 19.04 22.41
C ARG A 249 -3.06 19.27 21.67
N ALA A 250 -2.20 20.18 22.14
CA ALA A 250 -0.92 20.46 21.49
C ALA A 250 0.03 19.26 21.63
N SER A 251 0.12 18.68 22.83
CA SER A 251 0.90 17.46 23.10
C SER A 251 0.40 16.27 22.28
N GLY A 252 -0.93 16.11 22.14
CA GLY A 252 -1.53 15.09 21.28
C GLY A 252 -1.11 15.24 19.82
N THR A 253 -1.19 16.46 19.27
CA THR A 253 -0.77 16.76 17.90
C THR A 253 0.72 16.46 17.67
N VAL A 254 1.58 16.86 18.63
CA VAL A 254 3.04 16.58 18.57
C VAL A 254 3.29 15.08 18.59
N LEU A 255 2.59 14.35 19.45
CA LEU A 255 2.76 12.89 19.55
C LEU A 255 2.32 12.19 18.26
N VAL A 256 1.14 12.50 17.73
CA VAL A 256 0.66 11.97 16.43
C VAL A 256 1.66 12.27 15.32
N THR A 257 2.16 13.50 15.23
CA THR A 257 3.18 13.88 14.24
C THR A 257 4.46 13.04 14.40
N SER A 258 4.87 12.79 15.65
CA SER A 258 6.04 11.97 15.96
C SER A 258 5.87 10.52 15.51
N LEU A 259 4.66 9.92 15.62
CA LEU A 259 4.38 8.57 15.13
C LEU A 259 4.61 8.46 13.62
N PHE A 260 4.10 9.43 12.85
CA PHE A 260 4.31 9.45 11.39
C PHE A 260 5.76 9.73 11.02
N ALA A 261 6.41 10.67 11.70
CA ALA A 261 7.82 11.01 11.45
C ALA A 261 8.73 9.81 11.70
N VAL A 262 8.59 9.13 12.83
CA VAL A 262 9.38 7.94 13.17
C VAL A 262 9.09 6.80 12.18
N SER A 263 7.83 6.53 11.87
CA SER A 263 7.46 5.50 10.89
C SER A 263 8.08 5.77 9.53
N GLY A 264 8.00 7.01 9.04
CA GLY A 264 8.59 7.41 7.76
C GLY A 264 10.11 7.35 7.76
N LEU A 265 10.77 7.82 8.82
CA LEU A 265 12.23 7.78 8.96
C LEU A 265 12.75 6.33 9.00
N VAL A 266 12.12 5.45 9.78
CA VAL A 266 12.48 4.02 9.85
C VAL A 266 12.27 3.36 8.49
N ALA A 267 11.15 3.62 7.81
CA ALA A 267 10.88 3.08 6.49
C ALA A 267 11.92 3.55 5.46
N ILE A 268 12.26 4.83 5.42
CA ILE A 268 13.20 5.38 4.43
C ILE A 268 14.64 4.95 4.74
N ALA A 269 15.10 5.12 5.97
CA ALA A 269 16.49 4.85 6.35
C ALA A 269 16.77 3.35 6.55
N GLY A 270 15.76 2.59 7.01
CA GLY A 270 15.88 1.18 7.36
C GLY A 270 15.62 0.20 6.23
N GLN A 271 14.76 0.56 5.25
CA GLN A 271 14.23 -0.36 4.24
C GLN A 271 15.28 -1.28 3.61
N LEU A 272 16.30 -0.70 3.00
CA LEU A 272 17.30 -1.47 2.25
C LEU A 272 18.15 -2.38 3.14
N ARG A 273 18.47 -1.92 4.36
CA ARG A 273 19.25 -2.71 5.33
C ARG A 273 18.44 -3.87 5.86
N ILE A 274 17.20 -3.60 6.25
CA ILE A 274 16.26 -4.61 6.76
C ILE A 274 16.01 -5.67 5.69
N THR A 275 15.64 -5.25 4.46
CA THR A 275 15.38 -6.18 3.36
C THR A 275 16.60 -7.04 3.04
N SER A 276 17.79 -6.43 2.91
CA SER A 276 19.03 -7.17 2.60
C SER A 276 19.37 -8.16 3.72
N TRP A 277 19.25 -7.74 4.98
CA TRP A 277 19.53 -8.60 6.12
C TRP A 277 18.55 -9.77 6.21
N CYS A 278 17.25 -9.51 6.06
CA CYS A 278 16.21 -10.54 6.05
C CYS A 278 16.43 -11.53 4.90
N GLY A 279 16.64 -11.03 3.68
CA GLY A 279 16.84 -11.86 2.50
C GLY A 279 18.07 -12.76 2.60
N ASN A 280 19.20 -12.21 3.06
CA ASN A 280 20.45 -12.97 3.19
C ASN A 280 20.41 -13.98 4.34
N ARG A 281 19.65 -13.68 5.41
CA ARG A 281 19.61 -14.53 6.61
C ARG A 281 18.55 -15.62 6.53
N TRP A 282 17.38 -15.32 5.95
CA TRP A 282 16.18 -16.16 6.09
C TRP A 282 15.52 -16.53 4.77
N GLY A 283 15.79 -15.81 3.69
CA GLY A 283 15.05 -15.96 2.44
C GLY A 283 13.61 -15.45 2.54
N THR A 284 12.83 -15.55 1.44
CA THR A 284 11.51 -14.92 1.30
C THR A 284 10.49 -15.41 2.34
N GLY A 285 10.28 -16.73 2.48
CA GLY A 285 9.21 -17.26 3.32
C GLY A 285 9.41 -17.03 4.81
N HIS A 286 10.64 -17.18 5.32
CA HIS A 286 10.93 -16.87 6.72
C HIS A 286 10.89 -15.35 6.98
N SER A 287 11.34 -14.52 6.04
CA SER A 287 11.29 -13.06 6.19
C SER A 287 9.85 -12.56 6.34
N LEU A 288 8.90 -13.13 5.61
CA LEU A 288 7.47 -12.84 5.75
C LEU A 288 6.96 -13.21 7.16
N ALA A 289 7.24 -14.44 7.61
CA ALA A 289 6.76 -14.90 8.91
C ALA A 289 7.38 -14.09 10.07
N VAL A 290 8.70 -13.86 10.05
CA VAL A 290 9.40 -13.08 11.09
C VAL A 290 8.98 -11.62 11.04
N GLY A 291 8.86 -11.02 9.85
CA GLY A 291 8.35 -9.66 9.71
C GLY A 291 6.95 -9.49 10.30
N MET A 292 6.08 -10.48 10.11
CA MET A 292 4.74 -10.50 10.72
C MET A 292 4.80 -10.65 12.24
N VAL A 293 5.72 -11.44 12.78
CA VAL A 293 5.94 -11.49 14.25
C VAL A 293 6.38 -10.13 14.79
N ILE A 294 7.29 -9.44 14.08
CA ILE A 294 7.72 -8.09 14.46
C ILE A 294 6.54 -7.12 14.44
N MET A 295 5.67 -7.19 13.42
CA MET A 295 4.46 -6.35 13.34
C MET A 295 3.48 -6.66 14.48
N ALA A 296 3.30 -7.94 14.85
CA ALA A 296 2.49 -8.32 15.99
C ALA A 296 3.06 -7.79 17.31
N ALA A 297 4.37 -7.94 17.51
CA ALA A 297 5.08 -7.46 18.70
C ALA A 297 5.06 -5.93 18.84
N ALA A 298 4.80 -5.20 17.75
CA ALA A 298 4.73 -3.74 17.77
C ALA A 298 3.68 -3.19 18.74
N PHE A 299 2.63 -3.92 19.03
CA PHE A 299 1.54 -3.46 19.92
C PHE A 299 1.77 -3.82 21.39
N VAL A 300 2.78 -4.63 21.70
CA VAL A 300 3.10 -5.04 23.09
C VAL A 300 3.49 -3.85 23.98
N PRO A 301 4.35 -2.89 23.53
CA PRO A 301 4.70 -1.74 24.39
C PRO A 301 3.48 -0.94 24.81
N VAL A 302 2.54 -0.68 23.91
CA VAL A 302 1.31 0.06 24.23
C VAL A 302 0.38 -0.79 25.10
N ALA A 303 0.24 -2.08 24.83
CA ALA A 303 -0.56 -2.99 25.67
C ALA A 303 -0.08 -2.96 27.13
N VAL A 304 1.23 -3.07 27.35
CA VAL A 304 1.84 -3.04 28.69
C VAL A 304 1.66 -1.68 29.36
N SER A 305 1.90 -0.58 28.65
CA SER A 305 1.77 0.77 29.21
C SER A 305 0.31 1.11 29.57
N SER A 306 -0.64 0.71 28.74
CA SER A 306 -2.09 0.90 29.01
C SER A 306 -2.56 0.03 30.18
N ALA A 307 -2.12 -1.23 30.26
CA ALA A 307 -2.47 -2.12 31.37
C ALA A 307 -1.88 -1.67 32.71
N ALA A 308 -0.68 -1.08 32.71
CA ALA A 308 0.01 -0.61 33.91
C ALA A 308 -0.42 0.79 34.36
N GLY A 309 -1.24 1.50 33.60
CA GLY A 309 -1.67 2.87 33.93
C GLY A 309 -0.50 3.84 34.10
N THR A 310 0.50 3.75 33.20
CA THR A 310 1.74 4.51 33.31
C THR A 310 1.50 6.02 33.08
N PHE A 311 2.39 6.89 33.65
CA PHE A 311 2.31 8.31 33.38
C PHE A 311 2.58 8.62 31.90
N TRP A 312 2.06 9.77 31.45
CA TRP A 312 1.93 10.10 30.02
C TRP A 312 3.22 9.97 29.21
N ALA A 313 4.38 10.37 29.79
CA ALA A 313 5.65 10.32 29.06
C ALA A 313 6.10 8.88 28.74
N VAL A 314 5.83 7.91 29.63
CA VAL A 314 6.10 6.47 29.37
C VAL A 314 5.13 5.92 28.35
N ALA A 315 3.85 6.28 28.44
CA ALA A 315 2.83 5.89 27.47
C ALA A 315 3.13 6.46 26.08
N ALA A 316 3.55 7.74 25.98
CA ALA A 316 3.99 8.36 24.74
C ALA A 316 5.23 7.68 24.16
N GLY A 317 6.22 7.37 24.98
CA GLY A 317 7.40 6.57 24.58
C GLY A 317 7.04 5.18 24.05
N ALA A 318 6.09 4.49 24.70
CA ALA A 318 5.58 3.21 24.26
C ALA A 318 4.87 3.30 22.88
N LEU A 319 4.07 4.35 22.63
CA LEU A 319 3.44 4.60 21.34
C LEU A 319 4.47 4.85 20.24
N VAL A 320 5.46 5.69 20.48
CA VAL A 320 6.54 5.98 19.51
C VAL A 320 7.35 4.70 19.20
N LEU A 321 7.66 3.91 20.23
CA LEU A 321 8.34 2.63 20.08
C LEU A 321 7.49 1.64 19.27
N SER A 322 6.18 1.57 19.52
CA SER A 322 5.25 0.75 18.76
C SER A 322 5.24 1.14 17.28
N ALA A 323 5.17 2.44 16.96
CA ALA A 323 5.23 2.92 15.58
C ALA A 323 6.57 2.56 14.90
N ALA A 324 7.69 2.66 15.62
CA ALA A 324 9.01 2.28 15.11
C ALA A 324 9.10 0.78 14.81
N ILE A 325 8.67 -0.08 15.74
CA ILE A 325 8.67 -1.54 15.57
C ILE A 325 7.75 -1.94 14.41
N LEU A 326 6.56 -1.33 14.31
CA LEU A 326 5.61 -1.58 13.21
C LEU A 326 6.23 -1.22 11.86
N ALA A 327 6.93 -0.09 11.77
CA ALA A 327 7.63 0.32 10.55
C ALA A 327 8.76 -0.64 10.18
N VAL A 328 9.52 -1.16 11.15
CA VAL A 328 10.53 -2.21 10.91
C VAL A 328 9.89 -3.49 10.37
N GLY A 329 8.80 -3.94 10.98
CA GLY A 329 8.05 -5.12 10.53
C GLY A 329 7.52 -4.95 9.11
N THR A 330 6.91 -3.80 8.81
CA THR A 330 6.42 -3.47 7.45
C THR A 330 7.54 -3.45 6.43
N ALA A 331 8.69 -2.86 6.75
CA ALA A 331 9.87 -2.84 5.88
C ALA A 331 10.45 -4.24 5.63
N ALA A 332 10.35 -5.13 6.63
CA ALA A 332 10.76 -6.54 6.49
C ALA A 332 9.78 -7.35 5.61
N VAL A 333 8.49 -7.03 5.62
CA VAL A 333 7.44 -7.79 4.92
C VAL A 333 7.31 -7.36 3.46
N PHE A 334 7.15 -6.05 3.20
CA PHE A 334 6.67 -5.52 1.93
C PHE A 334 7.40 -6.02 0.67
N PRO A 335 8.74 -6.05 0.57
CA PRO A 335 9.41 -6.47 -0.66
C PRO A 335 9.22 -7.95 -0.97
N PHE A 336 9.22 -8.79 0.07
CA PHE A 336 9.03 -10.23 -0.05
C PHE A 336 7.57 -10.59 -0.34
N GLU A 337 6.62 -9.83 0.21
CA GLU A 337 5.21 -9.92 -0.10
C GLU A 337 4.95 -9.67 -1.58
N MET A 338 5.48 -8.57 -2.13
CA MET A 338 5.34 -8.24 -3.54
C MET A 338 5.98 -9.30 -4.44
N ASP A 339 7.16 -9.81 -4.10
CA ASP A 339 7.83 -10.89 -4.83
C ASP A 339 7.04 -12.20 -4.78
N THR A 340 6.45 -12.55 -3.62
CA THR A 340 5.66 -13.76 -3.44
C THR A 340 4.40 -13.76 -4.30
N VAL A 341 3.73 -12.62 -4.48
CA VAL A 341 2.58 -12.51 -5.41
C VAL A 341 3.00 -12.91 -6.82
N VAL A 342 4.16 -12.42 -7.30
CA VAL A 342 4.69 -12.77 -8.63
C VAL A 342 5.07 -14.26 -8.70
N ALA A 343 5.77 -14.75 -7.69
CA ALA A 343 6.20 -16.17 -7.64
C ALA A 343 4.98 -17.13 -7.70
N LEU A 344 3.94 -16.83 -6.91
CA LEU A 344 2.72 -17.66 -6.87
C LEU A 344 1.85 -17.50 -8.12
N SER A 345 1.94 -16.38 -8.86
CA SER A 345 1.26 -16.21 -10.14
C SER A 345 1.88 -17.06 -11.28
N GLY A 346 3.08 -17.60 -11.06
CA GLY A 346 3.84 -18.29 -12.12
C GLY A 346 4.16 -17.38 -13.31
N ASN A 347 4.34 -16.10 -13.09
CA ASN A 347 4.52 -15.05 -14.11
C ASN A 347 3.34 -14.92 -15.10
N ARG A 348 2.15 -15.43 -14.73
CA ARG A 348 0.93 -15.33 -15.56
C ARG A 348 -0.11 -14.49 -14.84
N LEU A 349 -0.80 -13.59 -15.56
CA LEU A 349 -1.82 -12.70 -15.00
C LEU A 349 -1.31 -11.95 -13.75
N VAL A 350 -0.07 -11.45 -13.80
CA VAL A 350 0.61 -10.86 -12.64
C VAL A 350 -0.15 -9.65 -12.12
N ALA A 351 -0.59 -8.76 -13.01
CA ALA A 351 -1.34 -7.58 -12.61
C ALA A 351 -2.73 -7.96 -12.06
N THR A 352 -3.37 -9.00 -12.60
CA THR A 352 -4.63 -9.55 -12.07
C THR A 352 -4.44 -10.13 -10.67
N HIS A 353 -3.34 -10.85 -10.41
CA HIS A 353 -3.00 -11.34 -9.07
C HIS A 353 -2.78 -10.19 -8.10
N TYR A 354 -2.03 -9.13 -8.49
CA TYR A 354 -1.90 -7.92 -7.66
C TYR A 354 -3.23 -7.23 -7.44
N GLY A 355 -4.08 -7.16 -8.48
CA GLY A 355 -5.41 -6.59 -8.37
C GLY A 355 -6.30 -7.32 -7.37
N PHE A 356 -6.36 -8.65 -7.48
CA PHE A 356 -7.10 -9.51 -6.55
C PHE A 356 -6.56 -9.37 -5.11
N TYR A 357 -5.22 -9.45 -4.96
CA TYR A 357 -4.55 -9.29 -3.69
C TYR A 357 -4.93 -7.96 -3.00
N ASN A 358 -4.80 -6.84 -3.72
CA ASN A 358 -5.14 -5.52 -3.18
C ASN A 358 -6.62 -5.37 -2.86
N THR A 359 -7.53 -6.01 -3.63
CA THR A 359 -8.97 -6.02 -3.33
C THR A 359 -9.25 -6.78 -2.02
N VAL A 360 -8.68 -7.97 -1.85
CA VAL A 360 -8.82 -8.77 -0.62
C VAL A 360 -8.28 -8.01 0.59
N VAL A 361 -7.08 -7.45 0.46
CA VAL A 361 -6.44 -6.63 1.50
C VAL A 361 -7.26 -5.37 1.80
N GLY A 362 -7.81 -4.71 0.78
CA GLY A 362 -8.66 -3.53 0.95
C GLY A 362 -9.93 -3.82 1.78
N VAL A 363 -10.57 -4.97 1.52
CA VAL A 363 -11.68 -5.46 2.37
C VAL A 363 -11.18 -5.73 3.79
N GLY A 364 -10.01 -6.35 3.94
CA GLY A 364 -9.38 -6.60 5.24
C GLY A 364 -9.11 -5.32 6.03
N ILE A 365 -8.58 -4.27 5.38
CA ILE A 365 -8.36 -2.94 6.00
C ILE A 365 -9.69 -2.35 6.48
N LEU A 366 -10.73 -2.39 5.64
CA LEU A 366 -12.05 -1.84 5.98
C LEU A 366 -12.61 -2.54 7.23
N LEU A 367 -12.69 -3.87 7.21
CA LEU A 367 -13.21 -4.66 8.33
C LEU A 367 -12.32 -4.53 9.58
N GLY A 368 -11.00 -4.52 9.38
CA GLY A 368 -10.02 -4.33 10.44
C GLY A 368 -10.17 -2.98 11.13
N ASN A 369 -10.32 -1.89 10.36
CA ASN A 369 -10.51 -0.56 10.93
C ASN A 369 -11.86 -0.41 11.63
N LEU A 370 -12.94 -0.95 11.05
CA LEU A 370 -14.27 -0.98 11.71
C LEU A 370 -14.21 -1.76 13.04
N GLY A 371 -13.62 -2.95 13.01
CA GLY A 371 -13.45 -3.77 14.21
C GLY A 371 -12.57 -3.11 15.26
N THR A 372 -11.43 -2.53 14.84
CA THR A 372 -10.53 -1.79 15.74
C THR A 372 -11.23 -0.60 16.38
N GLY A 373 -11.94 0.22 15.60
CA GLY A 373 -12.67 1.38 16.12
C GLY A 373 -13.76 0.97 17.12
N ALA A 374 -14.55 -0.06 16.79
CA ALA A 374 -15.59 -0.58 17.67
C ALA A 374 -15.01 -1.13 19.00
N VAL A 375 -13.95 -1.95 18.92
CA VAL A 375 -13.30 -2.50 20.12
C VAL A 375 -12.61 -1.42 20.93
N PHE A 376 -11.98 -0.42 20.28
CA PHE A 376 -11.33 0.70 20.95
C PHE A 376 -12.33 1.50 21.80
N GLY A 377 -13.50 1.86 21.22
CA GLY A 377 -14.55 2.57 21.96
C GLY A 377 -15.10 1.72 23.12
N TRP A 378 -15.47 0.46 22.86
CA TRP A 378 -15.97 -0.43 23.90
C TRP A 378 -14.95 -0.67 25.01
N ALA A 379 -13.69 -0.84 24.70
CA ALA A 379 -12.63 -1.07 25.68
C ALA A 379 -12.38 0.17 26.55
N ALA A 380 -12.49 1.36 25.99
CA ALA A 380 -12.43 2.63 26.73
C ALA A 380 -13.60 2.73 27.72
N ASP A 381 -14.83 2.48 27.27
CA ASP A 381 -16.04 2.49 28.12
C ASP A 381 -15.94 1.47 29.27
N ALA A 382 -15.29 0.32 29.01
CA ALA A 382 -15.10 -0.75 29.99
C ALA A 382 -13.87 -0.54 30.90
N GLY A 383 -13.08 0.52 30.74
CA GLY A 383 -11.82 0.74 31.48
C GLY A 383 -10.75 -0.32 31.19
N ARG A 384 -10.76 -0.90 29.98
CA ARG A 384 -9.87 -1.98 29.57
C ARG A 384 -9.15 -1.66 28.26
N GLU A 385 -8.62 -0.47 28.14
CA GLU A 385 -7.99 0.06 26.92
C GLU A 385 -6.86 -0.82 26.34
N TRP A 386 -6.23 -1.64 27.19
CA TRP A 386 -5.19 -2.58 26.78
C TRP A 386 -5.68 -3.72 25.87
N LEU A 387 -6.99 -4.06 25.89
CA LEU A 387 -7.57 -5.20 25.15
C LEU A 387 -7.40 -5.05 23.63
N ILE A 388 -7.55 -3.85 23.08
CA ILE A 388 -7.38 -3.65 21.64
C ILE A 388 -5.96 -4.00 21.18
N TRP A 389 -4.96 -3.68 21.97
CA TRP A 389 -3.55 -3.95 21.68
C TRP A 389 -3.23 -5.45 21.72
N VAL A 390 -3.81 -6.15 22.70
CA VAL A 390 -3.72 -7.63 22.78
C VAL A 390 -4.41 -8.28 21.58
N LEU A 391 -5.58 -7.78 21.16
CA LEU A 391 -6.29 -8.28 19.97
C LEU A 391 -5.45 -8.10 18.70
N LEU A 392 -4.88 -6.91 18.48
CA LEU A 392 -4.03 -6.64 17.33
C LEU A 392 -2.77 -7.54 17.35
N THR A 393 -2.15 -7.72 18.51
CA THR A 393 -1.04 -8.67 18.70
C THR A 393 -1.46 -10.09 18.33
N ALA A 394 -2.63 -10.55 18.77
CA ALA A 394 -3.15 -11.88 18.49
C ALA A 394 -3.47 -12.09 17.00
N ILE A 395 -4.03 -11.08 16.32
CA ILE A 395 -4.26 -11.11 14.87
C ILE A 395 -2.92 -11.28 14.14
N GLY A 396 -1.91 -10.49 14.49
CA GLY A 396 -0.58 -10.58 13.89
C GLY A 396 0.09 -11.93 14.15
N ALA A 397 0.01 -12.44 15.36
CA ALA A 397 0.54 -13.77 15.71
C ALA A 397 -0.16 -14.90 14.93
N GLY A 398 -1.48 -14.83 14.76
CA GLY A 398 -2.25 -15.78 13.94
C GLY A 398 -1.82 -15.75 12.47
N CYS A 399 -1.63 -14.57 11.90
CA CYS A 399 -1.14 -14.41 10.53
C CYS A 399 0.31 -14.90 10.38
N ALA A 400 1.18 -14.62 11.36
CA ALA A 400 2.55 -15.14 11.39
C ALA A 400 2.58 -16.66 11.41
N ALA A 401 1.73 -17.28 12.24
CA ALA A 401 1.58 -18.74 12.32
C ALA A 401 1.08 -19.32 10.97
N ALA A 402 0.10 -18.67 10.33
CA ALA A 402 -0.39 -19.08 9.02
C ALA A 402 0.70 -19.02 7.96
N LEU A 403 1.48 -17.94 7.90
CA LEU A 403 2.61 -17.80 6.97
C LEU A 403 3.70 -18.84 7.22
N PHE A 404 4.01 -19.11 8.49
CA PHE A 404 4.98 -20.14 8.87
C PHE A 404 4.53 -21.53 8.43
N LEU A 405 3.24 -21.86 8.57
CA LEU A 405 2.66 -23.13 8.10
C LEU A 405 2.70 -23.23 6.57
N LEU A 406 2.34 -22.14 5.85
CA LEU A 406 2.42 -22.09 4.40
C LEU A 406 3.86 -22.27 3.91
N HIS A 407 4.83 -21.65 4.60
CA HIS A 407 6.23 -21.82 4.29
C HIS A 407 6.71 -23.26 4.51
N ARG A 408 6.41 -23.85 5.67
CA ARG A 408 6.79 -25.25 5.98
C ARG A 408 6.16 -26.28 5.02
N THR A 409 4.96 -26.00 4.52
CA THR A 409 4.28 -26.88 3.56
C THR A 409 4.71 -26.64 2.12
N GLY A 410 5.70 -25.79 1.86
CA GLY A 410 6.22 -25.47 0.53
C GLY A 410 5.24 -24.69 -0.37
N ARG A 411 4.15 -24.15 0.20
CA ARG A 411 3.09 -23.44 -0.55
C ARG A 411 3.42 -21.99 -0.89
N LEU A 412 4.53 -21.46 -0.41
CA LEU A 412 5.02 -20.12 -0.76
C LEU A 412 6.05 -20.12 -1.89
N THR A 413 6.39 -21.27 -2.43
CA THR A 413 7.26 -21.42 -3.60
C THR A 413 6.44 -21.62 -4.86
N ALA A 414 6.96 -21.14 -6.00
CA ALA A 414 6.33 -21.41 -7.29
C ALA A 414 6.11 -22.91 -7.47
N PRO A 415 4.98 -23.36 -8.03
CA PRO A 415 4.81 -24.76 -8.40
C PRO A 415 5.95 -25.15 -9.36
N PRO A 416 6.47 -26.40 -9.27
CA PRO A 416 7.48 -26.86 -10.20
C PRO A 416 6.96 -26.72 -11.64
N PRO A 417 7.84 -26.34 -12.61
CA PRO A 417 7.45 -26.20 -14.00
C PRO A 417 6.78 -27.49 -14.46
N THR A 418 5.67 -27.36 -15.14
CA THR A 418 4.98 -28.51 -15.73
C THR A 418 5.92 -29.18 -16.76
N PRO A 419 5.85 -30.48 -16.95
CA PRO A 419 6.73 -31.19 -17.89
C PRO A 419 6.75 -30.59 -19.31
N THR A 420 5.69 -29.92 -19.71
CA THR A 420 5.58 -29.19 -20.99
C THR A 420 6.50 -27.96 -21.04
N ASP A 421 6.68 -27.23 -19.92
CA ASP A 421 7.54 -26.03 -19.86
C ASP A 421 9.04 -26.42 -19.87
N ALA A 422 9.37 -27.57 -19.31
CA ALA A 422 10.74 -28.09 -19.31
C ALA A 422 11.20 -28.56 -20.72
N GLN A 423 10.28 -29.00 -21.55
CA GLN A 423 10.59 -29.41 -22.93
C GLN A 423 10.83 -28.23 -23.88
N VAL A 424 10.14 -27.09 -23.65
CA VAL A 424 10.32 -25.87 -24.46
C VAL A 424 11.64 -25.18 -24.14
N SER A 425 12.09 -25.20 -22.87
CA SER A 425 13.38 -24.60 -22.48
C SER A 425 14.61 -25.46 -22.88
N ALA A 426 14.43 -26.72 -23.17
CA ALA A 426 15.50 -27.61 -23.63
C ALA A 426 15.67 -27.64 -25.18
N SER A 427 14.73 -27.01 -25.90
CA SER A 427 14.72 -26.90 -27.35
C SER A 427 15.03 -25.51 -27.90
N ALA A 428 15.30 -24.52 -27.02
CA ALA A 428 15.78 -23.16 -27.33
C ALA A 428 17.27 -23.02 -26.92
#